data_b2a626b96f0dccadb2a65be6a2bb6443
#
_entry.id   b2a626b96f0dccadb2a65be6a2bb6443
#
_cell.length_a   1.000
_cell.length_b   1.000
_cell.length_c   1.000
_cell.angle_alpha   90.00
_cell.angle_beta   90.00
_cell.angle_gamma   90.00
#
_symmetry.space_group_name_H-M   'P 1'
#
loop_
_entity.id
_entity.type
_entity.pdbx_description
1 polymer ?
#
loop_
_entity_poly.entity_id
_entity_poly.type
_entity_poly.pdbx_seq_one_letter_code
_entity_poly.pdbx_strand_id
1 'polypeptide(L)'
;MLPRIERLADRFERICYGQLEYAGEAYELCALGSRPWDASLPAGLITGGVHGYETSGVMGALAFLETRAAAYAGRVNLLVAPCVSPWGYERINRWNYDAVDPNRSFRADGPSREATNLIQLAQPRQFLLHIDLHETTDSDEGEFRPALASRDGTPFEPGLVPDGFYLVADAEDPQLDFQQAIIRAVEAVTHIAPPDDAGQIIGCPIVAPGIITYPQRDYGMCASITGAPYTTTTEVYPDSPRATPRQCSDAQVAAVCAALDFVLARHRG
;
A
#
# COMPACT_ATOMS: atom_id res chain seq x y z
N MET A 1 8.81 -12.32 7.98
CA MET A 1 8.97 -11.66 6.69
C MET A 1 10.21 -12.17 5.94
N LEU A 2 11.43 -11.89 6.35
CA LEU A 2 12.67 -12.21 5.60
C LEU A 2 12.76 -13.65 5.05
N PRO A 3 12.45 -14.73 5.81
CA PRO A 3 12.51 -16.07 5.25
C PRO A 3 11.56 -16.33 4.07
N ARG A 4 10.46 -15.58 3.96
CA ARG A 4 9.55 -15.65 2.80
C ARG A 4 10.17 -14.97 1.57
N ILE A 5 10.80 -13.80 1.76
CA ILE A 5 11.54 -13.08 0.71
C ILE A 5 12.68 -13.95 0.15
N GLU A 6 13.46 -14.60 1.02
CA GLU A 6 14.54 -15.48 0.61
C GLU A 6 14.05 -16.64 -0.26
N ARG A 7 12.94 -17.30 0.11
CA ARG A 7 12.36 -18.38 -0.71
C ARG A 7 11.83 -17.87 -2.07
N LEU A 8 11.35 -16.64 -2.12
CA LEU A 8 10.87 -16.03 -3.37
C LEU A 8 12.00 -15.64 -4.31
N ALA A 9 13.23 -15.48 -3.83
CA ALA A 9 14.42 -15.17 -4.65
C ALA A 9 14.76 -16.26 -5.68
N ASP A 10 14.24 -17.47 -5.55
CA ASP A 10 14.36 -18.52 -6.57
C ASP A 10 13.54 -18.19 -7.83
N ARG A 11 12.46 -17.40 -7.70
CA ARG A 11 11.49 -17.09 -8.76
C ARG A 11 11.52 -15.64 -9.20
N PHE A 12 11.96 -14.74 -8.35
CA PHE A 12 12.02 -13.30 -8.57
C PHE A 12 13.44 -12.79 -8.34
N GLU A 13 13.78 -11.70 -9.00
CA GLU A 13 15.01 -10.97 -8.70
C GLU A 13 14.87 -10.27 -7.35
N ARG A 14 15.73 -10.63 -6.38
CA ARG A 14 15.83 -9.90 -5.12
C ARG A 14 16.67 -8.65 -5.31
N ILE A 15 16.09 -7.51 -5.07
CA ILE A 15 16.69 -6.19 -5.26
C ILE A 15 16.87 -5.54 -3.88
N CYS A 16 18.11 -5.35 -3.43
CA CYS A 16 18.42 -4.47 -2.31
C CYS A 16 18.44 -3.04 -2.83
N TYR A 17 17.49 -2.20 -2.40
CA TYR A 17 17.39 -0.82 -2.86
C TYR A 17 17.81 0.21 -1.81
N GLY A 18 18.31 -0.24 -0.67
CA GLY A 18 18.87 0.58 0.38
C GLY A 18 19.13 -0.20 1.65
N GLN A 19 19.83 0.43 2.57
CA GLN A 19 20.06 -0.04 3.93
C GLN A 19 19.90 1.13 4.88
N LEU A 20 19.16 0.93 5.95
CA LEU A 20 18.97 1.90 7.02
C LEU A 20 19.68 1.41 8.26
N GLU A 21 20.28 2.33 9.00
CA GLU A 21 20.91 2.04 10.27
C GLU A 21 20.22 2.86 11.36
N TYR A 22 19.69 2.15 12.36
CA TYR A 22 18.97 2.72 13.49
C TYR A 22 19.44 2.06 14.78
N ALA A 23 19.91 2.83 15.74
CA ALA A 23 20.38 2.37 17.05
C ALA A 23 21.42 1.22 16.98
N GLY A 24 22.25 1.18 15.93
CA GLY A 24 23.26 0.14 15.72
C GLY A 24 22.73 -1.15 15.08
N GLU A 25 21.47 -1.19 14.68
CA GLU A 25 20.85 -2.27 13.91
C GLU A 25 20.68 -1.86 12.44
N ALA A 26 20.93 -2.80 11.51
CA ALA A 26 20.82 -2.59 10.08
C ALA A 26 19.50 -3.17 9.55
N TYR A 27 18.77 -2.37 8.76
CA TYR A 27 17.51 -2.73 8.13
C TYR A 27 17.63 -2.62 6.61
N GLU A 28 17.66 -3.77 5.95
CA GLU A 28 17.73 -3.81 4.49
C GLU A 28 16.38 -3.48 3.88
N LEU A 29 16.38 -2.59 2.88
CA LEU A 29 15.23 -2.30 2.04
C LEU A 29 15.25 -3.24 0.83
N CYS A 30 14.25 -4.10 0.72
CA CYS A 30 14.22 -5.19 -0.23
C CYS A 30 12.96 -5.17 -1.08
N ALA A 31 13.15 -5.32 -2.40
CA ALA A 31 12.09 -5.55 -3.36
C ALA A 31 12.30 -6.85 -4.13
N LEU A 32 11.22 -7.35 -4.74
CA LEU A 32 11.21 -8.53 -5.60
C LEU A 32 10.71 -8.13 -6.99
N GLY A 33 11.55 -8.33 -8.01
CA GLY A 33 11.26 -7.98 -9.40
C GLY A 33 10.96 -9.20 -10.26
N SER A 34 10.21 -9.01 -11.35
CA SER A 34 10.07 -10.04 -12.40
C SER A 34 11.43 -10.43 -12.95
N ARG A 35 11.60 -11.72 -13.24
CA ARG A 35 12.84 -12.28 -13.78
C ARG A 35 12.55 -13.21 -14.93
N PRO A 36 13.00 -12.89 -16.17
CA PRO A 36 13.65 -11.64 -16.56
C PRO A 36 12.69 -10.44 -16.51
N TRP A 37 13.23 -9.23 -16.41
CA TRP A 37 12.49 -8.00 -16.70
C TRP A 37 12.42 -7.80 -18.19
N ASP A 38 11.24 -7.70 -18.77
CA ASP A 38 11.02 -7.52 -20.20
C ASP A 38 10.55 -6.09 -20.49
N ALA A 39 11.41 -5.28 -21.11
CA ALA A 39 11.11 -3.88 -21.40
C ALA A 39 9.93 -3.67 -22.37
N SER A 40 9.48 -4.71 -23.06
CA SER A 40 8.30 -4.64 -23.95
C SER A 40 6.97 -4.81 -23.22
N LEU A 41 6.99 -5.25 -21.95
CA LEU A 41 5.79 -5.46 -21.14
C LEU A 41 5.50 -4.24 -20.26
N PRO A 42 4.21 -3.95 -20.00
CA PRO A 42 3.85 -2.97 -18.98
C PRO A 42 4.39 -3.38 -17.61
N ALA A 43 4.49 -2.44 -16.67
CA ALA A 43 4.95 -2.72 -15.33
C ALA A 43 3.94 -2.29 -14.27
N GLY A 44 3.87 -3.05 -13.17
CA GLY A 44 3.12 -2.72 -11.97
C GLY A 44 4.05 -2.66 -10.75
N LEU A 45 3.87 -1.62 -9.93
CA LEU A 45 4.48 -1.50 -8.60
C LEU A 45 3.45 -1.88 -7.54
N ILE A 46 3.86 -2.71 -6.61
CA ILE A 46 3.07 -3.10 -5.43
C ILE A 46 3.92 -2.79 -4.21
N THR A 47 3.39 -1.96 -3.32
CA THR A 47 4.05 -1.58 -2.07
C THR A 47 3.22 -2.02 -0.87
N GLY A 48 3.88 -2.32 0.24
CA GLY A 48 3.22 -2.64 1.49
C GLY A 48 4.13 -2.31 2.67
N GLY A 49 3.57 -2.24 3.87
CA GLY A 49 4.32 -1.92 5.08
C GLY A 49 5.02 -0.57 5.02
N VAL A 50 4.39 0.41 4.40
CA VAL A 50 4.80 1.83 4.46
C VAL A 50 4.68 2.30 5.90
N HIS A 51 3.57 2.00 6.56
CA HIS A 51 3.48 2.01 8.02
C HIS A 51 3.78 0.60 8.54
N GLY A 52 4.70 0.48 9.47
CA GLY A 52 5.21 -0.82 9.87
C GLY A 52 4.22 -1.69 10.64
N TYR A 53 3.26 -1.10 11.37
CA TYR A 53 2.26 -1.85 12.13
C TYR A 53 1.19 -2.51 11.24
N GLU A 54 1.06 -2.11 9.98
CA GLU A 54 0.05 -2.56 9.02
C GLU A 54 0.44 -3.92 8.40
N THR A 55 0.13 -4.98 9.12
CA THR A 55 0.63 -6.33 8.83
C THR A 55 0.08 -6.91 7.53
N SER A 56 -1.21 -6.69 7.20
CA SER A 56 -1.81 -7.33 6.03
C SER A 56 -1.26 -6.79 4.71
N GLY A 57 -0.77 -5.55 4.66
CA GLY A 57 -0.06 -5.02 3.50
C GLY A 57 1.20 -5.83 3.18
N VAL A 58 2.02 -6.10 4.19
CA VAL A 58 3.23 -6.93 4.05
C VAL A 58 2.87 -8.37 3.70
N MET A 59 1.92 -8.96 4.43
CA MET A 59 1.54 -10.36 4.26
C MET A 59 0.80 -10.59 2.95
N GLY A 60 -0.05 -9.65 2.53
CA GLY A 60 -0.78 -9.68 1.26
C GLY A 60 0.16 -9.58 0.06
N ALA A 61 1.13 -8.65 0.08
CA ALA A 61 2.15 -8.54 -0.97
C ALA A 61 2.95 -9.85 -1.14
N LEU A 62 3.39 -10.45 -0.03
CA LEU A 62 4.11 -11.73 -0.07
C LEU A 62 3.20 -12.88 -0.51
N ALA A 63 1.95 -12.95 -0.03
CA ALA A 63 0.99 -13.98 -0.44
C ALA A 63 0.65 -13.88 -1.93
N PHE A 64 0.51 -12.67 -2.48
CA PHE A 64 0.35 -12.45 -3.91
C PHE A 64 1.52 -13.05 -4.71
N LEU A 65 2.76 -12.75 -4.33
CA LEU A 65 3.96 -13.30 -4.99
C LEU A 65 4.01 -14.83 -4.93
N GLU A 66 3.65 -15.40 -3.79
CA GLU A 66 3.67 -16.85 -3.57
C GLU A 66 2.60 -17.59 -4.38
N THR A 67 1.38 -17.01 -4.50
CA THR A 67 0.20 -17.75 -4.92
C THR A 67 -0.39 -17.29 -6.25
N ARG A 68 -0.18 -16.04 -6.67
CA ARG A 68 -0.86 -15.43 -7.82
C ARG A 68 0.07 -14.90 -8.90
N ALA A 69 1.22 -14.37 -8.54
CA ALA A 69 2.11 -13.67 -9.47
C ALA A 69 2.51 -14.52 -10.71
N ALA A 70 2.59 -15.84 -10.57
CA ALA A 70 2.89 -16.74 -11.70
C ALA A 70 1.88 -16.63 -12.86
N ALA A 71 0.61 -16.31 -12.58
CA ALA A 71 -0.42 -16.13 -13.60
C ALA A 71 -0.21 -14.87 -14.48
N TYR A 72 0.65 -13.97 -14.04
CA TYR A 72 0.95 -12.72 -14.72
C TYR A 72 2.29 -12.74 -15.47
N ALA A 73 3.05 -13.84 -15.37
CA ALA A 73 4.32 -14.02 -16.08
C ALA A 73 4.15 -13.85 -17.59
N GLY A 74 5.04 -13.08 -18.23
CA GLY A 74 4.98 -12.77 -19.66
C GLY A 74 3.82 -11.83 -20.07
N ARG A 75 3.11 -11.23 -19.10
CA ARG A 75 2.02 -10.28 -19.36
C ARG A 75 2.30 -8.90 -18.76
N VAL A 76 3.02 -8.86 -17.67
CA VAL A 76 3.38 -7.64 -16.93
C VAL A 76 4.67 -7.88 -16.15
N ASN A 77 5.52 -6.88 -16.07
CA ASN A 77 6.60 -6.85 -15.11
C ASN A 77 6.06 -6.45 -13.74
N LEU A 78 6.45 -7.17 -12.72
CA LEU A 78 6.09 -6.87 -11.34
C LEU A 78 7.32 -6.36 -10.59
N LEU A 79 7.17 -5.27 -9.87
CA LEU A 79 8.09 -4.81 -8.85
C LEU A 79 7.32 -4.73 -7.54
N VAL A 80 7.74 -5.51 -6.53
CA VAL A 80 7.03 -5.61 -5.26
C VAL A 80 7.98 -5.25 -4.13
N ALA A 81 7.71 -4.18 -3.41
CA ALA A 81 8.38 -3.79 -2.17
C ALA A 81 7.46 -4.16 -0.99
N PRO A 82 7.56 -5.38 -0.45
CA PRO A 82 6.55 -5.89 0.47
C PRO A 82 6.61 -5.25 1.86
N CYS A 83 7.73 -4.61 2.22
CA CYS A 83 7.88 -3.93 3.50
C CYS A 83 8.81 -2.72 3.33
N VAL A 84 8.20 -1.54 3.17
CA VAL A 84 8.92 -0.29 2.95
C VAL A 84 9.58 0.20 4.23
N SER A 85 8.95 -0.01 5.40
CA SER A 85 9.45 0.42 6.72
C SER A 85 9.79 -0.78 7.60
N PRO A 86 10.91 -1.49 7.36
CA PRO A 86 11.24 -2.72 8.08
C PRO A 86 11.48 -2.50 9.58
N TRP A 87 12.03 -1.36 10.00
CA TRP A 87 12.15 -1.01 11.42
C TRP A 87 10.78 -0.84 12.06
N GLY A 88 9.89 -0.07 11.43
CA GLY A 88 8.52 0.11 11.91
C GLY A 88 7.76 -1.22 11.99
N TYR A 89 7.93 -2.11 11.01
CA TYR A 89 7.34 -3.44 10.99
C TYR A 89 7.81 -4.31 12.17
N GLU A 90 9.10 -4.29 12.48
CA GLU A 90 9.65 -5.06 13.60
C GLU A 90 9.22 -4.51 14.96
N ARG A 91 9.04 -3.18 15.05
CA ARG A 91 8.67 -2.47 16.28
C ARG A 91 7.15 -2.23 16.41
N ILE A 92 6.37 -2.66 15.42
CA ILE A 92 4.90 -2.46 15.37
C ILE A 92 4.58 -0.97 15.54
N ASN A 93 5.16 -0.14 14.67
CA ASN A 93 5.04 1.32 14.77
C ASN A 93 4.59 1.93 13.43
N ARG A 94 3.75 2.98 13.51
CA ARG A 94 3.35 3.77 12.35
C ARG A 94 4.51 4.57 11.78
N TRP A 95 5.21 5.29 12.62
CA TRP A 95 6.32 6.15 12.24
C TRP A 95 7.63 5.36 12.12
N ASN A 96 8.57 5.90 11.37
CA ASN A 96 9.92 5.37 11.33
C ASN A 96 10.69 5.71 12.63
N TYR A 97 11.96 5.31 12.69
CA TYR A 97 12.83 5.56 13.85
C TYR A 97 12.94 7.04 14.22
N ASP A 98 12.91 7.92 13.22
CA ASP A 98 13.05 9.38 13.41
C ASP A 98 11.70 10.05 13.76
N ALA A 99 10.66 9.28 14.11
CA ALA A 99 9.29 9.74 14.38
C ALA A 99 8.65 10.50 13.21
N VAL A 100 9.03 10.15 11.99
CA VAL A 100 8.49 10.69 10.74
C VAL A 100 7.45 9.73 10.17
N ASP A 101 6.33 10.26 9.67
CA ASP A 101 5.35 9.47 8.91
C ASP A 101 5.90 9.22 7.48
N PRO A 102 6.23 7.97 7.13
CA PRO A 102 6.75 7.69 5.80
C PRO A 102 5.72 8.03 4.71
N ASN A 103 4.41 7.80 4.96
CA ASN A 103 3.34 8.07 3.99
C ASN A 103 2.92 9.55 3.93
N ARG A 104 3.77 10.46 4.44
CA ARG A 104 3.72 11.91 4.26
C ARG A 104 5.06 12.46 3.75
N SER A 105 5.94 11.56 3.31
CA SER A 105 7.34 11.87 2.99
C SER A 105 7.73 11.53 1.55
N PHE A 106 6.80 11.04 0.73
CA PHE A 106 7.07 10.63 -0.66
C PHE A 106 7.13 11.84 -1.60
N ARG A 107 8.18 12.63 -1.45
CA ARG A 107 8.54 13.79 -2.28
C ARG A 107 10.05 13.96 -2.27
N ALA A 108 10.57 14.75 -3.21
CA ALA A 108 12.03 14.87 -3.45
C ALA A 108 12.85 15.27 -2.21
N ASP A 109 12.27 16.09 -1.34
CA ASP A 109 12.86 16.63 -0.11
C ASP A 109 12.19 16.02 1.16
N GLY A 110 11.53 14.89 1.01
CA GLY A 110 10.84 14.21 2.11
C GLY A 110 11.81 13.72 3.20
N PRO A 111 11.43 13.81 4.49
CA PRO A 111 12.33 13.51 5.61
C PRO A 111 12.56 12.01 5.85
N SER A 112 11.75 11.11 5.24
CA SER A 112 11.89 9.66 5.41
C SER A 112 12.91 9.09 4.44
N ARG A 113 13.90 8.37 4.98
CA ARG A 113 14.88 7.63 4.17
C ARG A 113 14.25 6.43 3.46
N GLU A 114 13.27 5.80 4.06
CA GLU A 114 12.45 4.73 3.45
C GLU A 114 11.79 5.23 2.16
N ALA A 115 11.12 6.39 2.24
CA ALA A 115 10.46 7.02 1.10
C ALA A 115 11.46 7.42 0.01
N THR A 116 12.57 8.06 0.37
CA THR A 116 13.61 8.47 -0.59
C THR A 116 14.20 7.28 -1.35
N ASN A 117 14.50 6.17 -0.66
CA ASN A 117 15.04 4.97 -1.30
C ASN A 117 14.01 4.32 -2.24
N LEU A 118 12.73 4.29 -1.86
CA LEU A 118 11.68 3.72 -2.72
C LEU A 118 11.45 4.58 -3.96
N ILE A 119 11.48 5.90 -3.85
CA ILE A 119 11.43 6.81 -5.01
C ILE A 119 12.58 6.50 -5.96
N GLN A 120 13.81 6.36 -5.47
CA GLN A 120 14.98 6.03 -6.28
C GLN A 120 14.86 4.67 -6.96
N LEU A 121 14.27 3.67 -6.29
CA LEU A 121 13.98 2.37 -6.89
C LEU A 121 12.97 2.48 -8.03
N ALA A 122 11.92 3.28 -7.87
CA ALA A 122 10.85 3.41 -8.85
C ALA A 122 11.23 4.29 -10.05
N GLN A 123 11.98 5.39 -9.83
CA GLN A 123 12.26 6.44 -10.79
C GLN A 123 12.79 5.99 -12.17
N PRO A 124 13.67 4.96 -12.30
CA PRO A 124 14.16 4.52 -13.61
C PRO A 124 13.13 3.75 -14.45
N ARG A 125 11.92 3.54 -13.95
CA ARG A 125 10.91 2.69 -14.59
C ARG A 125 9.63 3.46 -14.87
N GLN A 126 8.91 3.04 -15.90
CA GLN A 126 7.55 3.51 -16.16
C GLN A 126 6.56 2.44 -15.70
N PHE A 127 5.57 2.85 -14.93
CA PHE A 127 4.55 1.95 -14.42
C PHE A 127 3.19 2.28 -15.02
N LEU A 128 2.42 1.22 -15.33
CA LEU A 128 1.02 1.32 -15.70
C LEU A 128 0.12 1.34 -14.45
N LEU A 129 0.58 0.68 -13.39
CA LEU A 129 -0.15 0.50 -12.12
C LEU A 129 0.78 0.75 -10.94
N HIS A 130 0.27 1.45 -9.91
CA HIS A 130 0.83 1.44 -8.57
C HIS A 130 -0.28 1.20 -7.55
N ILE A 131 -0.17 0.13 -6.76
CA ILE A 131 -1.08 -0.18 -5.65
C ILE A 131 -0.29 -0.24 -4.36
N ASP A 132 -0.72 0.56 -3.37
CA ASP A 132 -0.11 0.66 -2.05
C ASP A 132 -1.02 0.02 -1.00
N LEU A 133 -0.51 -0.95 -0.24
CA LEU A 133 -1.29 -1.81 0.63
C LEU A 133 -1.20 -1.36 2.08
N HIS A 134 -2.32 -0.87 2.62
CA HIS A 134 -2.44 -0.30 3.97
C HIS A 134 -3.55 -0.95 4.81
N GLU A 135 -3.58 -0.54 6.07
CA GLU A 135 -4.62 -0.82 7.05
C GLU A 135 -5.05 0.46 7.75
N THR A 136 -6.32 0.55 8.11
CA THR A 136 -6.81 1.50 9.12
C THR A 136 -7.17 0.69 10.36
N THR A 137 -6.62 1.06 11.51
CA THR A 137 -6.71 0.27 12.76
C THR A 137 -7.24 1.09 13.91
N ASP A 138 -7.66 0.45 15.00
CA ASP A 138 -8.03 1.12 16.23
C ASP A 138 -6.88 1.97 16.80
N SER A 139 -5.62 1.56 16.56
CA SER A 139 -4.43 2.31 16.97
C SER A 139 -4.33 3.68 16.29
N ASP A 140 -4.91 3.85 15.10
CA ASP A 140 -4.94 5.16 14.42
C ASP A 140 -5.68 6.20 15.26
N GLU A 141 -6.83 5.83 15.83
CA GLU A 141 -7.62 6.72 16.67
C GLU A 141 -7.12 6.75 18.12
N GLY A 142 -6.68 5.59 18.66
CA GLY A 142 -6.31 5.46 20.07
C GLY A 142 -4.91 5.97 20.40
N GLU A 143 -3.99 5.96 19.45
CA GLU A 143 -2.58 6.24 19.70
C GLU A 143 -2.00 7.28 18.73
N PHE A 144 -2.06 7.02 17.41
CA PHE A 144 -1.27 7.78 16.44
C PHE A 144 -1.83 9.17 16.16
N ARG A 145 -3.13 9.33 15.95
CA ARG A 145 -3.75 10.65 15.73
C ARG A 145 -3.68 11.54 16.95
N PRO A 146 -3.97 11.05 18.19
CA PRO A 146 -3.77 11.84 19.39
C PRO A 146 -2.33 12.30 19.60
N ALA A 147 -1.36 11.39 19.35
CA ALA A 147 0.05 11.71 19.48
C ALA A 147 0.51 12.75 18.43
N LEU A 148 0.01 12.63 17.19
CA LEU A 148 0.25 13.59 16.12
C LEU A 148 -0.31 14.98 16.48
N ALA A 149 -1.57 15.05 16.93
CA ALA A 149 -2.21 16.28 17.36
C ALA A 149 -1.45 16.94 18.53
N SER A 150 -1.02 16.13 19.50
CA SER A 150 -0.22 16.61 20.63
C SER A 150 1.14 17.17 20.19
N ARG A 151 1.82 16.50 19.27
CA ARG A 151 3.10 16.97 18.70
C ARG A 151 2.93 18.32 17.98
N ASP A 152 1.86 18.45 17.21
CA ASP A 152 1.61 19.61 16.36
C ASP A 152 0.87 20.74 17.11
N GLY A 153 0.50 20.52 18.38
CA GLY A 153 -0.21 21.49 19.20
C GLY A 153 -1.63 21.79 18.72
N THR A 154 -2.26 20.83 18.02
CA THR A 154 -3.61 20.94 17.48
C THR A 154 -4.63 20.18 18.35
N PRO A 155 -5.92 20.58 18.38
CA PRO A 155 -6.96 19.78 19.03
C PRO A 155 -7.08 18.41 18.35
N PHE A 156 -7.28 17.36 19.15
CA PHE A 156 -7.67 16.04 18.65
C PHE A 156 -9.17 15.85 18.87
N GLU A 157 -9.87 15.52 17.79
CA GLU A 157 -11.27 15.10 17.81
C GLU A 157 -11.34 13.64 17.38
N PRO A 158 -11.86 12.73 18.24
CA PRO A 158 -12.01 11.33 17.88
C PRO A 158 -12.91 11.16 16.65
N GLY A 159 -12.48 10.35 15.69
CA GLY A 159 -13.24 9.95 14.53
C GLY A 159 -13.77 8.52 14.65
N LEU A 160 -14.52 8.09 13.63
CA LEU A 160 -14.92 6.69 13.49
C LEU A 160 -13.91 5.95 12.63
N VAL A 161 -13.43 4.80 13.11
CA VAL A 161 -12.69 3.86 12.27
C VAL A 161 -13.71 3.13 11.38
N PRO A 162 -13.55 3.17 10.05
CA PRO A 162 -14.52 2.55 9.14
C PRO A 162 -14.41 1.02 9.22
N ASP A 163 -15.51 0.34 9.59
CA ASP A 163 -15.54 -1.12 9.70
C ASP A 163 -15.61 -1.76 8.30
N GLY A 164 -14.47 -2.04 7.72
CA GLY A 164 -14.36 -2.78 6.47
C GLY A 164 -13.24 -2.28 5.54
N PHE A 165 -13.22 -2.85 4.34
CA PHE A 165 -12.27 -2.49 3.30
C PHE A 165 -12.72 -1.23 2.55
N TYR A 166 -11.80 -0.33 2.25
CA TYR A 166 -12.05 0.80 1.36
C TYR A 166 -10.79 1.16 0.55
N LEU A 167 -10.96 2.05 -0.43
CA LEU A 167 -9.90 2.54 -1.30
C LEU A 167 -9.75 4.05 -1.18
N VAL A 168 -8.50 4.51 -1.28
CA VAL A 168 -8.14 5.91 -1.43
C VAL A 168 -7.59 6.12 -2.84
N ALA A 169 -8.42 6.70 -3.71
CA ALA A 169 -8.04 7.07 -5.06
C ALA A 169 -7.33 8.43 -5.09
N ASP A 170 -6.60 8.73 -6.18
CA ASP A 170 -6.06 10.06 -6.39
C ASP A 170 -7.19 11.05 -6.74
N ALA A 171 -7.25 12.18 -6.04
CA ALA A 171 -8.26 13.22 -6.29
C ALA A 171 -8.08 13.89 -7.66
N GLU A 172 -6.87 13.94 -8.23
CA GLU A 172 -6.59 14.53 -9.54
C GLU A 172 -7.07 13.62 -10.68
N ASP A 173 -6.96 12.29 -10.53
CA ASP A 173 -7.40 11.30 -11.51
C ASP A 173 -7.89 10.01 -10.83
N PRO A 174 -9.12 9.97 -10.33
CA PRO A 174 -9.60 8.87 -9.49
C PRO A 174 -9.77 7.53 -10.20
N GLN A 175 -9.88 7.48 -11.53
CA GLN A 175 -10.08 6.24 -12.30
C GLN A 175 -11.19 5.35 -11.72
N LEU A 176 -12.41 5.90 -11.54
CA LEU A 176 -13.48 5.26 -10.76
C LEU A 176 -13.83 3.84 -11.21
N ASP A 177 -13.82 3.56 -12.53
CA ASP A 177 -14.07 2.20 -13.04
C ASP A 177 -13.03 1.18 -12.54
N PHE A 178 -11.77 1.62 -12.44
CA PHE A 178 -10.66 0.84 -11.89
C PHE A 178 -10.88 0.56 -10.41
N GLN A 179 -11.17 1.58 -9.62
CA GLN A 179 -11.43 1.43 -8.19
C GLN A 179 -12.63 0.50 -7.93
N GLN A 180 -13.73 0.69 -8.67
CA GLN A 180 -14.91 -0.16 -8.53
C GLN A 180 -14.66 -1.62 -8.91
N ALA A 181 -13.76 -1.87 -9.87
CA ALA A 181 -13.38 -3.25 -10.19
C ALA A 181 -12.66 -3.93 -9.03
N ILE A 182 -11.81 -3.19 -8.30
CA ILE A 182 -11.15 -3.69 -7.09
C ILE A 182 -12.18 -3.94 -5.97
N ILE A 183 -13.06 -2.98 -5.70
CA ILE A 183 -14.12 -3.14 -4.66
C ILE A 183 -14.93 -4.41 -4.92
N ARG A 184 -15.43 -4.62 -6.16
CA ARG A 184 -16.21 -5.82 -6.51
C ARG A 184 -15.46 -7.13 -6.27
N ALA A 185 -14.15 -7.15 -6.48
CA ALA A 185 -13.34 -8.35 -6.23
C ALA A 185 -13.12 -8.60 -4.73
N VAL A 186 -12.94 -7.53 -3.96
CA VAL A 186 -12.73 -7.63 -2.52
C VAL A 186 -14.00 -7.97 -1.76
N GLU A 187 -15.18 -7.54 -2.23
CA GLU A 187 -16.49 -7.92 -1.67
C GLU A 187 -16.69 -9.44 -1.59
N ALA A 188 -16.06 -10.21 -2.46
CA ALA A 188 -16.09 -11.67 -2.42
C ALA A 188 -15.25 -12.27 -1.28
N VAL A 189 -14.40 -11.47 -0.62
CA VAL A 189 -13.45 -11.91 0.42
C VAL A 189 -13.81 -11.34 1.78
N THR A 190 -14.11 -10.04 1.84
CA THR A 190 -14.44 -9.32 3.08
C THR A 190 -15.46 -8.22 2.80
N HIS A 191 -16.03 -7.65 3.85
CA HIS A 191 -16.99 -6.56 3.74
C HIS A 191 -16.33 -5.23 3.40
N ILE A 192 -17.07 -4.40 2.68
CA ILE A 192 -16.68 -3.04 2.32
C ILE A 192 -17.14 -2.09 3.43
N ALA A 193 -16.29 -1.12 3.76
CA ALA A 193 -16.57 -0.11 4.76
C ALA A 193 -17.81 0.73 4.35
N PRO A 194 -18.85 0.80 5.19
CA PRO A 194 -19.94 1.71 4.94
C PRO A 194 -19.51 3.16 5.25
N PRO A 195 -20.12 4.15 4.60
CA PRO A 195 -19.99 5.53 5.05
C PRO A 195 -20.68 5.75 6.40
N ASP A 196 -20.28 6.78 7.11
CA ASP A 196 -20.98 7.29 8.28
C ASP A 196 -22.29 8.00 7.90
N ASP A 197 -23.02 8.54 8.90
CA ASP A 197 -24.29 9.24 8.70
C ASP A 197 -24.14 10.54 7.86
N ALA A 198 -22.92 11.08 7.74
CA ALA A 198 -22.61 12.22 6.88
C ALA A 198 -22.22 11.82 5.45
N GLY A 199 -22.21 10.52 5.14
CA GLY A 199 -21.77 10.00 3.84
C GLY A 199 -20.26 10.01 3.66
N GLN A 200 -19.50 9.85 4.74
CA GLN A 200 -18.03 9.95 4.77
C GLN A 200 -17.39 8.65 5.26
N ILE A 201 -16.16 8.42 4.84
CA ILE A 201 -15.22 7.43 5.39
C ILE A 201 -14.01 8.22 5.90
N ILE A 202 -13.65 8.05 7.17
CA ILE A 202 -12.56 8.78 7.88
C ILE A 202 -12.61 10.30 7.64
N GLY A 203 -13.81 10.89 7.68
CA GLY A 203 -14.02 12.33 7.48
C GLY A 203 -13.97 12.82 6.03
N CYS A 204 -13.84 11.91 5.05
CA CYS A 204 -13.84 12.23 3.61
C CYS A 204 -15.10 11.76 2.94
N PRO A 205 -15.77 12.61 2.13
CA PRO A 205 -16.93 12.21 1.34
C PRO A 205 -16.59 11.02 0.43
N ILE A 206 -17.49 10.03 0.38
CA ILE A 206 -17.35 8.94 -0.58
C ILE A 206 -17.66 9.45 -2.00
N VAL A 207 -16.88 8.99 -2.98
CA VAL A 207 -17.13 9.23 -4.42
C VAL A 207 -17.86 8.05 -5.06
N ALA A 208 -17.77 6.86 -4.44
CA ALA A 208 -18.55 5.67 -4.72
C ALA A 208 -18.48 4.76 -3.48
N PRO A 209 -19.31 3.70 -3.36
CA PRO A 209 -19.26 2.77 -2.23
C PRO A 209 -17.84 2.25 -1.95
N GLY A 210 -17.33 2.48 -0.73
CA GLY A 210 -15.99 2.09 -0.32
C GLY A 210 -14.84 2.84 -1.00
N ILE A 211 -15.09 4.01 -1.61
CA ILE A 211 -14.06 4.77 -2.32
C ILE A 211 -14.09 6.24 -1.88
N ILE A 212 -12.97 6.72 -1.38
CA ILE A 212 -12.69 8.13 -1.11
C ILE A 212 -11.54 8.62 -1.99
N THR A 213 -11.27 9.92 -1.98
CA THR A 213 -10.15 10.52 -2.73
C THR A 213 -9.28 11.39 -1.84
N TYR A 214 -7.96 11.32 -2.06
CA TYR A 214 -6.99 12.24 -1.48
C TYR A 214 -6.14 12.90 -2.57
N PRO A 215 -5.68 14.14 -2.38
CA PRO A 215 -4.63 14.73 -3.21
C PRO A 215 -3.29 14.08 -2.86
N GLN A 216 -3.08 12.87 -3.39
CA GLN A 216 -2.01 11.96 -2.95
C GLN A 216 -0.62 12.58 -3.07
N ARG A 217 -0.38 13.35 -4.15
CA ARG A 217 0.89 14.05 -4.38
C ARG A 217 1.13 15.15 -3.35
N ASP A 218 0.13 15.96 -3.07
CA ASP A 218 0.22 17.07 -2.11
C ASP A 218 0.49 16.56 -0.70
N TYR A 219 -0.11 15.41 -0.38
CA TYR A 219 0.11 14.76 0.92
C TYR A 219 1.43 13.97 0.99
N GLY A 220 2.17 13.82 -0.11
CA GLY A 220 3.39 13.03 -0.16
C GLY A 220 3.16 11.56 0.15
N MET A 221 2.10 10.99 -0.42
CA MET A 221 1.72 9.59 -0.25
C MET A 221 2.48 8.67 -1.21
N CYS A 222 2.71 7.43 -0.80
CA CYS A 222 3.45 6.42 -1.56
C CYS A 222 2.85 6.18 -2.95
N ALA A 223 1.54 6.03 -3.05
CA ALA A 223 0.87 5.76 -4.33
C ALA A 223 1.12 6.81 -5.42
N SER A 224 1.58 8.03 -5.07
CA SER A 224 1.82 9.13 -6.02
C SER A 224 3.19 9.10 -6.72
N ILE A 225 4.14 8.25 -6.28
CA ILE A 225 5.55 8.37 -6.70
C ILE A 225 5.84 7.96 -8.14
N THR A 226 5.00 7.13 -8.74
CA THR A 226 5.25 6.55 -10.07
C THR A 226 4.70 7.38 -11.22
N GLY A 227 3.68 8.21 -10.96
CA GLY A 227 2.90 8.86 -12.02
C GLY A 227 2.17 7.86 -12.91
N ALA A 228 1.92 6.63 -12.42
CA ALA A 228 1.15 5.63 -13.15
C ALA A 228 -0.29 6.11 -13.38
N PRO A 229 -0.90 5.81 -14.55
CA PRO A 229 -2.28 6.21 -14.82
C PRO A 229 -3.30 5.50 -13.92
N TYR A 230 -2.95 4.35 -13.34
CA TYR A 230 -3.80 3.62 -12.40
C TYR A 230 -3.10 3.53 -11.05
N THR A 231 -3.60 4.30 -10.08
CA THR A 231 -3.08 4.31 -8.70
C THR A 231 -4.20 4.09 -7.71
N THR A 232 -3.89 3.43 -6.61
CA THR A 232 -4.79 3.30 -5.47
C THR A 232 -4.03 2.95 -4.20
N THR A 233 -4.57 3.37 -3.06
CA THR A 233 -4.20 2.85 -1.74
C THR A 233 -5.35 2.00 -1.24
N THR A 234 -5.05 0.78 -0.79
CA THR A 234 -6.03 -0.08 -0.13
C THR A 234 -5.99 0.15 1.36
N GLU A 235 -7.15 0.08 2.01
CA GLU A 235 -7.27 0.16 3.46
C GLU A 235 -8.11 -1.01 3.95
N VAL A 236 -7.52 -1.87 4.77
CA VAL A 236 -8.20 -2.99 5.42
C VAL A 236 -8.38 -2.65 6.90
N TYR A 237 -9.46 -3.10 7.52
CA TYR A 237 -9.68 -2.94 8.95
C TYR A 237 -9.49 -4.28 9.69
N PRO A 238 -8.29 -4.54 10.26
CA PRO A 238 -7.97 -5.82 10.90
C PRO A 238 -8.63 -6.02 12.26
N ASP A 239 -9.04 -4.93 12.94
CA ASP A 239 -9.67 -4.97 14.26
C ASP A 239 -11.18 -5.23 14.19
N SER A 240 -11.74 -5.36 12.99
CA SER A 240 -13.13 -5.73 12.80
C SER A 240 -13.43 -7.12 13.38
N PRO A 241 -14.50 -7.27 14.19
CA PRO A 241 -14.95 -8.59 14.64
C PRO A 241 -15.47 -9.47 13.48
N ARG A 242 -15.64 -8.90 12.28
CA ARG A 242 -16.15 -9.56 11.07
C ARG A 242 -15.03 -10.05 10.15
N ALA A 243 -13.76 -9.72 10.44
CA ALA A 243 -12.61 -10.09 9.63
C ALA A 243 -11.58 -10.88 10.46
N THR A 244 -10.86 -11.76 9.79
CA THR A 244 -9.70 -12.45 10.35
C THR A 244 -8.42 -11.90 9.73
N PRO A 245 -7.24 -12.01 10.37
CA PRO A 245 -5.97 -11.58 9.77
C PRO A 245 -5.69 -12.23 8.40
N ARG A 246 -6.18 -13.45 8.20
CA ARG A 246 -6.08 -14.12 6.90
C ARG A 246 -6.97 -13.45 5.85
N GLN A 247 -8.23 -13.15 6.18
CA GLN A 247 -9.13 -12.44 5.25
C GLN A 247 -8.58 -11.06 4.89
N CYS A 248 -7.96 -10.35 5.83
CA CYS A 248 -7.28 -9.08 5.54
C CYS A 248 -6.18 -9.25 4.49
N SER A 249 -5.31 -10.25 4.66
CA SER A 249 -4.27 -10.56 3.67
C SER A 249 -4.85 -11.04 2.33
N ASP A 250 -5.90 -11.88 2.35
CA ASP A 250 -6.59 -12.37 1.14
C ASP A 250 -7.30 -11.22 0.40
N ALA A 251 -7.83 -10.21 1.11
CA ALA A 251 -8.40 -8.99 0.53
C ALA A 251 -7.34 -8.17 -0.22
N GLN A 252 -6.13 -8.01 0.36
CA GLN A 252 -5.02 -7.38 -0.33
C GLN A 252 -4.64 -8.12 -1.61
N VAL A 253 -4.58 -9.46 -1.57
CA VAL A 253 -4.32 -10.29 -2.76
C VAL A 253 -5.40 -10.11 -3.82
N ALA A 254 -6.68 -10.09 -3.42
CA ALA A 254 -7.80 -9.89 -4.34
C ALA A 254 -7.73 -8.50 -5.00
N ALA A 255 -7.40 -7.46 -4.22
CA ALA A 255 -7.23 -6.11 -4.72
C ALA A 255 -6.10 -6.02 -5.78
N VAL A 256 -4.94 -6.60 -5.49
CA VAL A 256 -3.81 -6.64 -6.45
C VAL A 256 -4.17 -7.38 -7.72
N CYS A 257 -4.83 -8.56 -7.62
CA CYS A 257 -5.25 -9.33 -8.79
C CYS A 257 -6.25 -8.55 -9.65
N ALA A 258 -7.28 -7.95 -9.03
CA ALA A 258 -8.29 -7.17 -9.74
C ALA A 258 -7.69 -5.94 -10.43
N ALA A 259 -6.76 -5.25 -9.76
CA ALA A 259 -6.04 -4.12 -10.32
C ALA A 259 -5.25 -4.52 -11.57
N LEU A 260 -4.46 -5.59 -11.49
CA LEU A 260 -3.69 -6.10 -12.61
C LEU A 260 -4.59 -6.57 -13.77
N ASP A 261 -5.65 -7.32 -13.49
CA ASP A 261 -6.57 -7.83 -14.52
C ASP A 261 -7.26 -6.68 -15.25
N PHE A 262 -7.69 -5.64 -14.50
CA PHE A 262 -8.32 -4.46 -15.08
C PHE A 262 -7.38 -3.71 -16.05
N VAL A 263 -6.17 -3.40 -15.61
CA VAL A 263 -5.23 -2.61 -16.44
C VAL A 263 -4.75 -3.40 -17.64
N LEU A 264 -4.50 -4.71 -17.48
CA LEU A 264 -4.07 -5.58 -18.59
C LEU A 264 -5.16 -5.81 -19.64
N ALA A 265 -6.43 -5.82 -19.24
CA ALA A 265 -7.55 -5.90 -20.18
C ALA A 265 -7.63 -4.65 -21.09
N ARG A 266 -7.33 -3.45 -20.54
CA ARG A 266 -7.35 -2.18 -21.27
C ARG A 266 -6.07 -1.87 -22.05
N HIS A 267 -4.94 -2.41 -21.60
CA HIS A 267 -3.65 -2.17 -22.25
C HIS A 267 -3.50 -2.94 -23.59
N ARG A 268 -4.35 -3.94 -23.82
CA ARG A 268 -4.35 -4.76 -25.05
C ARG A 268 -5.21 -4.18 -26.19
N GLY A 269 -5.95 -3.15 -25.94
CA GLY A 269 -6.78 -2.42 -26.92
C GLY A 269 -6.08 -1.17 -27.42
#